data_5d39703ac68028777dfc50e7c34952d2
#
_entry.id   5d39703ac68028777dfc50e7c34952d2
#
_cell.length_a   1.000
_cell.length_b   1.000
_cell.length_c   1.000
_cell.angle_alpha   90.00
_cell.angle_beta   90.00
_cell.angle_gamma   90.00
#
_symmetry.space_group_name_H-M   'P 1'
#
loop_
_entity.id
_entity.type
_entity.pdbx_description
1 polymer ?
#
loop_
_entity_poly.entity_id
_entity_poly.type
_entity_poly.pdbx_seq_one_letter_code
_entity_poly.pdbx_strand_id
1 'polypeptide(L)'
;MKDKFSSFLVSRSKIILIIFIALAVGFAALIPFVNVNHDTTKYLPDDSSMKKGMDLMKAEFGKESSCNLKVMFNDLKTDKKKLYVLNDLASIKYVSNVNYDIDKKDYNRGIYTLYIINCDCDQYSDRGAYIWKTVQKKYSKKHDITLGGSINDANESDLPLWIVIIAVVIAFIIILIMANSYIEPLAMMITIGIAILINMGSYVFFPYISHTTYLIAAVLQMVLNMDYSIMLLNRYR
;
A
#
# COMPACT_ATOMS: atom_id res chain seq x y z
N MET A 1 30.55 24.30 -25.55
CA MET A 1 29.94 24.30 -24.22
C MET A 1 29.66 22.88 -23.70
N LYS A 2 29.24 21.94 -24.56
CA LYS A 2 28.99 20.53 -24.23
C LYS A 2 30.26 19.80 -23.71
N ASP A 3 31.42 20.02 -24.34
CA ASP A 3 32.67 19.32 -23.98
C ASP A 3 33.20 19.73 -22.59
N LYS A 4 33.05 21.01 -22.20
CA LYS A 4 33.47 21.48 -20.86
C LYS A 4 32.59 20.91 -19.75
N PHE A 5 31.27 20.75 -19.99
CA PHE A 5 30.34 20.17 -19.02
C PHE A 5 30.59 18.67 -18.86
N SER A 6 30.77 17.96 -19.96
CA SER A 6 31.11 16.53 -19.94
C SER A 6 32.43 16.26 -19.21
N SER A 7 33.48 17.02 -19.51
CA SER A 7 34.80 16.93 -18.85
C SER A 7 34.71 17.24 -17.34
N PHE A 8 33.88 18.23 -16.94
CA PHE A 8 33.63 18.52 -15.53
C PHE A 8 32.96 17.36 -14.80
N LEU A 9 31.90 16.74 -15.41
CA LEU A 9 31.21 15.60 -14.83
C LEU A 9 32.15 14.40 -14.63
N VAL A 10 32.94 14.07 -15.63
CA VAL A 10 33.88 12.95 -15.56
C VAL A 10 34.98 13.20 -14.52
N SER A 11 35.55 14.41 -14.50
CA SER A 11 36.62 14.78 -13.54
C SER A 11 36.15 14.77 -12.08
N ARG A 12 34.86 15.01 -11.82
CA ARG A 12 34.30 15.08 -10.47
C ARG A 12 33.27 13.98 -10.18
N SER A 13 33.31 12.89 -10.93
CA SER A 13 32.36 11.78 -10.83
C SER A 13 32.22 11.22 -9.40
N LYS A 14 33.31 11.08 -8.65
CA LYS A 14 33.30 10.60 -7.26
C LYS A 14 32.54 11.56 -6.32
N ILE A 15 32.74 12.87 -6.48
CA ILE A 15 32.05 13.88 -5.67
C ILE A 15 30.56 13.87 -5.97
N ILE A 16 30.19 13.80 -7.25
CA ILE A 16 28.80 13.72 -7.70
C ILE A 16 28.12 12.47 -7.11
N LEU A 17 28.80 11.32 -7.18
CA LEU A 17 28.28 10.07 -6.61
C LEU A 17 28.01 10.20 -5.09
N ILE A 18 28.98 10.78 -4.36
CA ILE A 18 28.83 11.01 -2.91
C ILE A 18 27.62 11.91 -2.60
N ILE A 19 27.43 12.98 -3.39
CA ILE A 19 26.29 13.89 -3.24
C ILE A 19 24.97 13.14 -3.46
N PHE A 20 24.87 12.35 -4.53
CA PHE A 20 23.64 11.57 -4.80
C PHE A 20 23.36 10.51 -3.74
N ILE A 21 24.39 9.85 -3.21
CA ILE A 21 24.23 8.89 -2.10
C ILE A 21 23.76 9.63 -0.84
N ALA A 22 24.35 10.77 -0.51
CA ALA A 22 23.96 11.57 0.64
C ALA A 22 22.50 12.06 0.52
N LEU A 23 22.10 12.51 -0.67
CA LEU A 23 20.71 12.86 -0.97
C LEU A 23 19.79 11.66 -0.83
N ALA A 24 20.15 10.51 -1.38
CA ALA A 24 19.33 9.30 -1.26
C ALA A 24 19.11 8.88 0.20
N VAL A 25 20.16 8.93 1.02
CA VAL A 25 20.04 8.62 2.46
C VAL A 25 19.17 9.66 3.17
N GLY A 26 19.34 10.95 2.86
CA GLY A 26 18.49 12.02 3.41
C GLY A 26 17.02 11.84 3.06
N PHE A 27 16.72 11.58 1.78
CA PHE A 27 15.35 11.36 1.32
C PHE A 27 14.78 10.03 1.82
N ALA A 28 15.57 8.97 1.94
CA ALA A 28 15.15 7.71 2.52
C ALA A 28 14.66 7.88 3.98
N ALA A 29 15.34 8.73 4.76
CA ALA A 29 14.93 9.06 6.13
C ALA A 29 13.58 9.83 6.18
N LEU A 30 13.18 10.47 5.08
CA LEU A 30 11.91 11.21 4.98
C LEU A 30 10.74 10.34 4.54
N ILE A 31 10.97 9.16 3.97
CA ILE A 31 9.89 8.25 3.49
C ILE A 31 8.81 7.97 4.57
N PRO A 32 9.15 7.72 5.85
CA PRO A 32 8.13 7.48 6.88
C PRO A 32 7.21 8.68 7.15
N PHE A 33 7.59 9.87 6.74
CA PHE A 33 6.81 11.12 6.93
C PHE A 33 5.94 11.46 5.71
N VAL A 34 5.98 10.65 4.66
CA VAL A 34 5.14 10.85 3.47
C VAL A 34 3.69 10.51 3.78
N ASN A 35 2.79 11.47 3.57
CA ASN A 35 1.36 11.27 3.74
C ASN A 35 0.75 10.63 2.48
N VAL A 36 0.51 9.33 2.55
CA VAL A 36 -0.16 8.59 1.47
C VAL A 36 -1.65 8.60 1.71
N ASN A 37 -2.41 9.14 0.77
CA ASN A 37 -3.87 9.16 0.82
C ASN A 37 -4.45 8.00 0.01
N HIS A 38 -5.17 7.12 0.70
CA HIS A 38 -5.84 5.97 0.10
C HIS A 38 -7.26 6.29 -0.39
N ASP A 39 -7.84 7.41 0.07
CA ASP A 39 -9.18 7.84 -0.30
C ASP A 39 -9.17 8.54 -1.67
N THR A 40 -9.53 7.79 -2.71
CA THR A 40 -9.61 8.30 -4.08
C THR A 40 -10.73 9.32 -4.28
N THR A 41 -11.70 9.39 -3.37
CA THR A 41 -12.83 10.33 -3.47
C THR A 41 -12.41 11.78 -3.26
N LYS A 42 -11.29 12.01 -2.59
CA LYS A 42 -10.71 13.35 -2.41
C LYS A 42 -10.19 13.99 -3.71
N TYR A 43 -10.00 13.18 -4.75
CA TYR A 43 -9.54 13.65 -6.06
C TYR A 43 -10.69 13.88 -7.05
N LEU A 44 -11.94 13.64 -6.62
CA LEU A 44 -13.11 13.94 -7.42
C LEU A 44 -13.32 15.45 -7.52
N PRO A 45 -13.65 15.99 -8.73
CA PRO A 45 -14.05 17.37 -8.87
C PRO A 45 -15.24 17.71 -7.96
N ASP A 46 -15.25 18.93 -7.40
CA ASP A 46 -16.30 19.35 -6.46
C ASP A 46 -17.69 19.43 -7.10
N ASP A 47 -17.74 19.62 -8.42
CA ASP A 47 -18.96 19.67 -9.21
C ASP A 47 -19.47 18.30 -9.65
N SER A 48 -18.71 17.22 -9.46
CA SER A 48 -19.10 15.88 -9.86
C SER A 48 -20.36 15.40 -9.10
N SER A 49 -21.24 14.70 -9.81
CA SER A 49 -22.46 14.13 -9.24
C SER A 49 -22.16 13.14 -8.10
N MET A 50 -21.05 12.41 -8.21
CA MET A 50 -20.62 11.47 -7.20
C MET A 50 -20.22 12.18 -5.88
N LYS A 51 -19.45 13.29 -5.97
CA LYS A 51 -19.06 14.05 -4.79
C LYS A 51 -20.25 14.71 -4.11
N LYS A 52 -21.13 15.33 -4.89
CA LYS A 52 -22.39 15.92 -4.40
C LYS A 52 -23.27 14.87 -3.71
N GLY A 53 -23.39 13.67 -4.30
CA GLY A 53 -24.13 12.57 -3.68
C GLY A 53 -23.52 12.10 -2.36
N MET A 54 -22.19 11.98 -2.29
CA MET A 54 -21.47 11.62 -1.06
C MET A 54 -21.62 12.68 0.03
N ASP A 55 -21.52 13.96 -0.32
CA ASP A 55 -21.66 15.05 0.63
C ASP A 55 -23.09 15.14 1.16
N LEU A 56 -24.10 14.92 0.30
CA LEU A 56 -25.51 14.82 0.72
C LEU A 56 -25.71 13.63 1.65
N MET A 57 -25.18 12.44 1.32
CA MET A 57 -25.26 11.29 2.20
C MET A 57 -24.61 11.54 3.56
N LYS A 58 -23.45 12.19 3.60
CA LYS A 58 -22.79 12.57 4.85
C LYS A 58 -23.58 13.57 5.68
N ALA A 59 -24.26 14.51 5.01
CA ALA A 59 -25.08 15.53 5.67
C ALA A 59 -26.36 14.95 6.27
N GLU A 60 -27.07 14.07 5.52
CA GLU A 60 -28.37 13.54 5.89
C GLU A 60 -28.29 12.31 6.83
N PHE A 61 -27.30 11.44 6.61
CA PHE A 61 -27.16 10.18 7.35
C PHE A 61 -26.00 10.20 8.36
N GLY A 62 -25.31 11.31 8.52
CA GLY A 62 -24.18 11.46 9.42
C GLY A 62 -22.94 10.69 8.93
N LYS A 63 -21.93 10.59 9.79
CA LYS A 63 -20.74 9.78 9.51
C LYS A 63 -20.98 8.28 9.72
N GLU A 64 -22.22 7.86 9.91
CA GLU A 64 -22.49 6.46 10.18
C GLU A 64 -22.12 5.57 8.98
N SER A 65 -21.22 4.69 9.28
CA SER A 65 -21.10 3.34 8.75
C SER A 65 -20.62 3.10 7.34
N SER A 66 -19.73 3.91 6.78
CA SER A 66 -18.95 3.42 5.63
C SER A 66 -17.79 2.49 6.04
N CYS A 67 -17.45 2.45 7.34
CA CYS A 67 -16.34 1.70 7.87
C CYS A 67 -16.81 0.39 8.51
N ASN A 68 -16.71 -0.70 7.78
CA ASN A 68 -17.08 -2.02 8.27
C ASN A 68 -16.01 -3.07 7.97
N LEU A 69 -15.94 -4.07 8.86
CA LEU A 69 -15.20 -5.30 8.65
C LEU A 69 -16.18 -6.46 8.69
N LYS A 70 -16.26 -7.21 7.61
CA LYS A 70 -17.05 -8.44 7.52
C LYS A 70 -16.15 -9.62 7.84
N VAL A 71 -16.56 -10.44 8.80
CA VAL A 71 -15.81 -11.63 9.22
C VAL A 71 -16.70 -12.84 9.04
N MET A 72 -16.36 -13.73 8.14
CA MET A 72 -17.04 -14.97 7.88
C MET A 72 -16.26 -16.15 8.46
N PHE A 73 -16.92 -16.95 9.26
CA PHE A 73 -16.38 -18.18 9.84
C PHE A 73 -16.98 -19.40 9.16
N ASN A 74 -16.15 -20.41 8.87
CA ASN A 74 -16.58 -21.65 8.20
C ASN A 74 -16.76 -22.83 9.17
N ASP A 75 -16.50 -22.66 10.47
CA ASP A 75 -16.38 -23.75 11.44
C ASP A 75 -17.25 -23.61 12.72
N LEU A 76 -18.08 -22.56 12.80
CA LEU A 76 -18.90 -22.31 13.98
C LEU A 76 -20.22 -23.11 13.95
N LYS A 77 -20.17 -24.34 14.47
CA LYS A 77 -21.34 -25.25 14.46
C LYS A 77 -22.31 -25.07 15.63
N THR A 78 -21.91 -24.43 16.71
CA THR A 78 -22.70 -24.35 17.95
C THR A 78 -23.08 -22.90 18.25
N ASP A 79 -24.36 -22.67 18.57
CA ASP A 79 -24.88 -21.33 18.88
C ASP A 79 -24.17 -20.66 20.05
N LYS A 80 -23.78 -21.44 21.07
CA LYS A 80 -22.96 -20.93 22.19
C LYS A 80 -21.61 -20.36 21.72
N LYS A 81 -20.96 -21.01 20.73
CA LYS A 81 -19.70 -20.50 20.15
C LYS A 81 -19.93 -19.25 19.32
N LYS A 82 -21.05 -19.18 18.59
CA LYS A 82 -21.43 -18.00 17.80
C LYS A 82 -21.64 -16.77 18.70
N LEU A 83 -22.37 -16.94 19.81
CA LEU A 83 -22.59 -15.87 20.79
C LEU A 83 -21.28 -15.47 21.51
N TYR A 84 -20.42 -16.43 21.82
CA TYR A 84 -19.10 -16.14 22.39
C TYR A 84 -18.26 -15.27 21.44
N VAL A 85 -18.18 -15.64 20.16
CA VAL A 85 -17.46 -14.88 19.14
C VAL A 85 -18.07 -13.49 18.96
N LEU A 86 -19.41 -13.34 18.98
CA LEU A 86 -20.08 -12.05 18.92
C LEU A 86 -19.61 -11.12 20.05
N ASN A 87 -19.67 -11.59 21.30
CA ASN A 87 -19.26 -10.80 22.47
C ASN A 87 -17.77 -10.46 22.43
N ASP A 88 -16.96 -11.41 21.98
CA ASP A 88 -15.51 -11.23 21.85
C ASP A 88 -15.13 -10.22 20.77
N LEU A 89 -15.82 -10.22 19.62
CA LEU A 89 -15.65 -9.21 18.56
C LEU A 89 -16.12 -7.83 19.03
N ALA A 90 -17.25 -7.76 19.77
CA ALA A 90 -17.76 -6.50 20.33
C ALA A 90 -16.82 -5.89 21.40
N SER A 91 -16.02 -6.71 22.06
CA SER A 91 -15.04 -6.25 23.06
C SER A 91 -13.76 -5.63 22.47
N ILE A 92 -13.55 -5.73 21.15
CA ILE A 92 -12.37 -5.17 20.49
C ILE A 92 -12.42 -3.65 20.54
N LYS A 93 -11.32 -3.04 20.91
CA LYS A 93 -11.20 -1.57 20.99
C LYS A 93 -11.51 -0.92 19.65
N TYR A 94 -12.28 0.17 19.67
CA TYR A 94 -12.74 0.95 18.50
C TYR A 94 -13.86 0.29 17.68
N VAL A 95 -14.40 -0.83 18.10
CA VAL A 95 -15.64 -1.39 17.55
C VAL A 95 -16.83 -0.66 18.16
N SER A 96 -17.72 -0.14 17.32
CA SER A 96 -18.96 0.54 17.78
C SER A 96 -20.09 -0.45 17.97
N ASN A 97 -20.27 -1.35 17.01
CA ASN A 97 -21.34 -2.35 17.04
C ASN A 97 -20.95 -3.55 16.16
N VAL A 98 -21.48 -4.73 16.51
CA VAL A 98 -21.37 -5.95 15.72
C VAL A 98 -22.76 -6.40 15.34
N ASN A 99 -23.09 -6.33 14.05
CA ASN A 99 -24.36 -6.79 13.52
C ASN A 99 -24.28 -8.31 13.30
N TYR A 100 -25.08 -9.03 14.04
CA TYR A 100 -25.26 -10.47 13.93
C TYR A 100 -26.63 -10.84 14.47
N ASP A 101 -27.32 -11.74 13.78
CA ASP A 101 -28.62 -12.27 14.22
C ASP A 101 -28.63 -13.78 13.97
N ILE A 102 -28.89 -14.55 15.04
CA ILE A 102 -28.82 -16.01 14.99
C ILE A 102 -29.95 -16.62 14.15
N ASP A 103 -31.10 -15.95 14.10
CA ASP A 103 -32.28 -16.45 13.42
C ASP A 103 -32.34 -16.05 11.93
N LYS A 104 -31.53 -15.09 11.51
CA LYS A 104 -31.52 -14.61 10.13
C LYS A 104 -30.59 -15.41 9.23
N LYS A 105 -31.14 -15.85 8.09
CA LYS A 105 -30.39 -16.57 7.04
C LYS A 105 -29.31 -15.73 6.39
N ASP A 106 -29.38 -14.40 6.50
CA ASP A 106 -28.37 -13.49 5.95
C ASP A 106 -27.04 -13.59 6.69
N TYR A 107 -27.07 -13.95 7.98
CA TYR A 107 -25.88 -14.14 8.80
C TYR A 107 -25.47 -15.60 8.95
N ASN A 108 -26.39 -16.55 8.68
CA ASN A 108 -26.17 -17.97 8.89
C ASN A 108 -26.59 -18.78 7.65
N ARG A 109 -25.62 -19.34 6.91
CA ARG A 109 -25.87 -20.21 5.75
C ARG A 109 -25.07 -21.50 5.87
N GLY A 110 -25.72 -22.58 6.27
CA GLY A 110 -25.08 -23.88 6.45
C GLY A 110 -23.99 -23.84 7.52
N ILE A 111 -22.73 -24.01 7.11
CA ILE A 111 -21.56 -23.95 8.00
C ILE A 111 -21.03 -22.53 8.18
N TYR A 112 -21.48 -21.59 7.37
CA TYR A 112 -20.95 -20.22 7.33
C TYR A 112 -21.72 -19.33 8.30
N THR A 113 -20.96 -18.54 9.08
CA THR A 113 -21.50 -17.52 9.99
C THR A 113 -20.83 -16.19 9.71
N LEU A 114 -21.61 -15.15 9.40
CA LEU A 114 -21.15 -13.82 9.04
C LEU A 114 -21.39 -12.84 10.18
N TYR A 115 -20.34 -12.12 10.58
CA TYR A 115 -20.41 -10.97 11.48
C TYR A 115 -20.04 -9.71 10.72
N ILE A 116 -20.80 -8.63 10.92
CA ILE A 116 -20.51 -7.31 10.36
C ILE A 116 -20.12 -6.39 11.51
N ILE A 117 -18.84 -6.07 11.60
CA ILE A 117 -18.27 -5.18 12.61
C ILE A 117 -18.34 -3.77 12.07
N ASN A 118 -19.06 -2.88 12.72
CA ASN A 118 -19.11 -1.46 12.39
C ASN A 118 -18.20 -0.69 13.32
N CYS A 119 -17.46 0.25 12.75
CA CYS A 119 -16.44 1.03 13.46
C CYS A 119 -16.68 2.53 13.24
N ASP A 120 -16.53 3.31 14.31
CA ASP A 120 -16.56 4.77 14.23
C ASP A 120 -15.17 5.32 13.91
N CYS A 121 -14.66 4.94 12.74
CA CYS A 121 -13.35 5.36 12.27
C CYS A 121 -13.32 5.40 10.74
N ASP A 122 -12.32 6.05 10.18
CA ASP A 122 -12.03 5.96 8.76
C ASP A 122 -11.40 4.58 8.45
N GLN A 123 -11.77 3.96 7.31
CA GLN A 123 -11.27 2.66 6.88
C GLN A 123 -9.75 2.63 6.70
N TYR A 124 -9.13 3.76 6.37
CA TYR A 124 -7.68 3.92 6.20
C TYR A 124 -6.98 4.43 7.46
N SER A 125 -7.69 4.53 8.59
CA SER A 125 -7.11 4.99 9.85
C SER A 125 -6.33 3.88 10.55
N ASP A 126 -5.38 4.27 11.41
CA ASP A 126 -4.67 3.34 12.30
C ASP A 126 -5.62 2.52 13.17
N ARG A 127 -6.82 3.06 13.48
CA ARG A 127 -7.85 2.35 14.26
C ARG A 127 -8.47 1.22 13.44
N GLY A 128 -8.77 1.46 12.17
CA GLY A 128 -9.24 0.42 11.24
C GLY A 128 -8.20 -0.69 11.06
N ALA A 129 -6.95 -0.30 10.82
CA ALA A 129 -5.83 -1.24 10.73
C ALA A 129 -5.62 -2.06 12.01
N TYR A 130 -5.81 -1.45 13.19
CA TYR A 130 -5.73 -2.14 14.48
C TYR A 130 -6.81 -3.23 14.60
N ILE A 131 -8.06 -2.92 14.24
CA ILE A 131 -9.18 -3.87 14.28
C ILE A 131 -8.89 -5.04 13.34
N TRP A 132 -8.51 -4.76 12.09
CA TRP A 132 -8.19 -5.77 11.10
C TRP A 132 -7.07 -6.71 11.57
N LYS A 133 -5.92 -6.15 12.02
CA LYS A 133 -4.79 -6.92 12.55
C LYS A 133 -5.17 -7.75 13.77
N THR A 134 -6.01 -7.21 14.66
CA THR A 134 -6.44 -7.91 15.87
C THR A 134 -7.32 -9.09 15.52
N VAL A 135 -8.31 -8.92 14.65
CA VAL A 135 -9.20 -9.99 14.18
C VAL A 135 -8.39 -11.06 13.44
N GLN A 136 -7.55 -10.66 12.48
CA GLN A 136 -6.73 -11.59 11.72
C GLN A 136 -5.80 -12.40 12.64
N LYS A 137 -5.06 -11.76 13.53
CA LYS A 137 -4.13 -12.43 14.44
C LYS A 137 -4.83 -13.37 15.42
N LYS A 138 -6.02 -12.99 15.91
CA LYS A 138 -6.76 -13.74 16.94
C LYS A 138 -7.44 -14.96 16.38
N TYR A 139 -8.01 -14.86 15.19
CA TYR A 139 -8.89 -15.89 14.64
C TYR A 139 -8.26 -16.71 13.50
N SER A 140 -7.40 -16.15 12.64
CA SER A 140 -6.84 -16.89 11.49
C SER A 140 -6.01 -18.13 11.87
N LYS A 141 -5.50 -18.19 13.11
CA LYS A 141 -4.75 -19.36 13.60
C LYS A 141 -5.63 -20.49 14.13
N LYS A 142 -6.87 -20.19 14.51
CA LYS A 142 -7.76 -21.12 15.22
C LYS A 142 -8.99 -21.50 14.41
N HIS A 143 -9.36 -20.66 13.47
CA HIS A 143 -10.58 -20.76 12.69
C HIS A 143 -10.26 -20.50 11.23
N ASP A 144 -10.99 -21.14 10.34
CA ASP A 144 -10.99 -20.78 8.92
C ASP A 144 -11.90 -19.57 8.74
N ILE A 145 -11.27 -18.39 8.57
CA ILE A 145 -11.95 -17.12 8.45
C ILE A 145 -11.71 -16.48 7.10
N THR A 146 -12.74 -15.85 6.56
CA THR A 146 -12.63 -14.94 5.41
C THR A 146 -12.98 -13.54 5.85
N LEU A 147 -12.12 -12.59 5.55
CA LEU A 147 -12.32 -11.18 5.83
C LEU A 147 -12.81 -10.46 4.58
N GLY A 148 -13.61 -9.41 4.75
CA GLY A 148 -14.10 -8.56 3.67
C GLY A 148 -14.62 -7.22 4.23
N GLY A 149 -15.12 -6.36 3.35
CA GLY A 149 -15.62 -5.03 3.72
C GLY A 149 -14.56 -3.95 3.65
N SER A 150 -14.96 -2.70 3.88
CA SER A 150 -14.13 -1.53 3.60
C SER A 150 -12.81 -1.50 4.37
N ILE A 151 -12.77 -1.99 5.61
CA ILE A 151 -11.53 -2.10 6.40
C ILE A 151 -10.60 -3.18 5.81
N ASN A 152 -11.16 -4.31 5.37
CA ASN A 152 -10.36 -5.36 4.75
C ASN A 152 -9.74 -4.86 3.45
N ASP A 153 -10.55 -4.26 2.57
CA ASP A 153 -10.11 -3.75 1.27
C ASP A 153 -9.02 -2.68 1.43
N ALA A 154 -9.08 -1.89 2.50
CA ALA A 154 -8.07 -0.89 2.81
C ALA A 154 -6.74 -1.49 3.31
N ASN A 155 -6.76 -2.65 3.98
CA ASN A 155 -5.58 -3.25 4.61
C ASN A 155 -5.01 -4.45 3.84
N GLU A 156 -5.80 -5.11 3.00
CA GLU A 156 -5.38 -6.26 2.19
C GLU A 156 -4.70 -5.84 0.88
N SER A 157 -4.90 -4.59 0.44
CA SER A 157 -4.37 -4.07 -0.83
C SER A 157 -2.85 -3.86 -0.84
N ASP A 158 -2.17 -4.06 0.26
CA ASP A 158 -0.71 -4.00 0.30
C ASP A 158 -0.10 -5.20 -0.43
N LEU A 159 0.57 -4.92 -1.54
CA LEU A 159 1.33 -5.94 -2.27
C LEU A 159 2.33 -6.60 -1.32
N PRO A 160 2.29 -7.92 -1.15
CA PRO A 160 3.22 -8.59 -0.26
C PRO A 160 4.66 -8.38 -0.74
N LEU A 161 5.55 -8.02 0.17
CA LEU A 161 6.96 -7.68 -0.11
C LEU A 161 7.69 -8.74 -0.96
N TRP A 162 7.31 -10.02 -0.85
CA TRP A 162 7.93 -11.08 -1.64
C TRP A 162 7.68 -10.94 -3.15
N ILE A 163 6.50 -10.41 -3.57
CA ILE A 163 6.21 -10.13 -5.00
C ILE A 163 7.13 -9.04 -5.51
N VAL A 164 7.35 -7.98 -4.71
CA VAL A 164 8.27 -6.89 -5.06
C VAL A 164 9.71 -7.43 -5.18
N ILE A 165 10.14 -8.26 -4.25
CA ILE A 165 11.47 -8.88 -4.28
C ILE A 165 11.63 -9.74 -5.54
N ILE A 166 10.65 -10.57 -5.89
CA ILE A 166 10.68 -11.39 -7.11
C ILE A 166 10.79 -10.49 -8.35
N ALA A 167 10.00 -9.42 -8.43
CA ALA A 167 10.05 -8.49 -9.57
C ALA A 167 11.45 -7.86 -9.72
N VAL A 168 12.07 -7.42 -8.61
CA VAL A 168 13.43 -6.87 -8.60
C VAL A 168 14.46 -7.91 -9.02
N VAL A 169 14.34 -9.15 -8.56
CA VAL A 169 15.24 -10.25 -8.95
C VAL A 169 15.13 -10.56 -10.43
N ILE A 170 13.91 -10.63 -10.97
CA ILE A 170 13.68 -10.86 -12.41
C ILE A 170 14.30 -9.72 -13.23
N ALA A 171 14.07 -8.47 -12.84
CA ALA A 171 14.67 -7.30 -13.50
C ALA A 171 16.21 -7.38 -13.48
N PHE A 172 16.80 -7.75 -12.34
CA PHE A 172 18.25 -7.94 -12.22
C PHE A 172 18.78 -9.03 -13.16
N ILE A 173 18.11 -10.18 -13.25
CA ILE A 173 18.48 -11.28 -14.14
C ILE A 173 18.44 -10.83 -15.60
N ILE A 174 17.40 -10.10 -16.00
CA ILE A 174 17.29 -9.58 -17.38
C ILE A 174 18.45 -8.65 -17.70
N ILE A 175 18.77 -7.72 -16.82
CA ILE A 175 19.90 -6.81 -17.01
C ILE A 175 21.22 -7.59 -17.10
N LEU A 176 21.39 -8.61 -16.26
CA LEU A 176 22.58 -9.45 -16.20
C LEU A 176 22.79 -10.24 -17.51
N ILE A 177 21.72 -10.76 -18.12
CA ILE A 177 21.77 -11.46 -19.41
C ILE A 177 22.16 -10.50 -20.54
N MET A 178 21.71 -9.25 -20.48
CA MET A 178 22.01 -8.21 -21.49
C MET A 178 23.38 -7.58 -21.32
N ALA A 179 24.00 -7.69 -20.13
CA ALA A 179 25.29 -7.08 -19.81
C ALA A 179 26.45 -7.99 -20.24
N ASN A 180 27.56 -7.37 -20.65
CA ASN A 180 28.82 -8.10 -20.96
C ASN A 180 29.76 -8.20 -19.74
N SER A 181 29.44 -7.51 -18.65
CA SER A 181 30.23 -7.49 -17.42
C SER A 181 29.32 -7.52 -16.21
N TYR A 182 29.69 -8.22 -15.15
CA TYR A 182 28.92 -8.28 -13.90
C TYR A 182 28.86 -6.95 -13.14
N ILE A 183 29.80 -6.05 -13.41
CA ILE A 183 29.85 -4.73 -12.75
C ILE A 183 28.77 -3.79 -13.31
N GLU A 184 28.46 -3.90 -14.59
CA GLU A 184 27.47 -3.05 -15.26
C GLU A 184 26.05 -3.18 -14.64
N PRO A 185 25.47 -4.39 -14.49
CA PRO A 185 24.17 -4.57 -13.86
C PRO A 185 24.13 -4.05 -12.42
N LEU A 186 25.20 -4.26 -11.66
CA LEU A 186 25.29 -3.79 -10.28
C LEU A 186 25.26 -2.26 -10.20
N ALA A 187 26.04 -1.58 -11.05
CA ALA A 187 26.05 -0.12 -11.12
C ALA A 187 24.68 0.45 -11.52
N MET A 188 23.99 -0.19 -12.49
CA MET A 188 22.64 0.18 -12.88
C MET A 188 21.64 0.02 -11.72
N MET A 189 21.64 -1.11 -11.02
CA MET A 189 20.73 -1.34 -9.89
C MET A 189 20.96 -0.34 -8.76
N ILE A 190 22.19 0.00 -8.45
CA ILE A 190 22.50 1.04 -7.44
C ILE A 190 21.94 2.40 -7.89
N THR A 191 22.12 2.76 -9.15
CA THR A 191 21.63 4.04 -9.69
C THR A 191 20.10 4.11 -9.67
N ILE A 192 19.42 3.02 -10.05
CA ILE A 192 17.97 2.89 -9.99
C ILE A 192 17.49 3.01 -8.53
N GLY A 193 18.13 2.31 -7.59
CA GLY A 193 17.81 2.37 -6.18
C GLY A 193 17.94 3.79 -5.60
N ILE A 194 19.03 4.50 -5.91
CA ILE A 194 19.22 5.89 -5.51
C ILE A 194 18.10 6.78 -6.07
N ALA A 195 17.77 6.64 -7.35
CA ALA A 195 16.72 7.42 -7.99
C ALA A 195 15.34 7.18 -7.36
N ILE A 196 14.98 5.92 -7.05
CA ILE A 196 13.73 5.56 -6.39
C ILE A 196 13.67 6.17 -4.98
N LEU A 197 14.74 6.07 -4.18
CA LEU A 197 14.77 6.63 -2.83
C LEU A 197 14.58 8.15 -2.82
N ILE A 198 15.26 8.86 -3.73
CA ILE A 198 15.10 10.31 -3.87
C ILE A 198 13.67 10.65 -4.30
N ASN A 199 13.13 9.94 -5.29
CA ASN A 199 11.76 10.18 -5.76
C ASN A 199 10.72 9.95 -4.64
N MET A 200 10.77 8.80 -3.97
CA MET A 200 9.82 8.47 -2.92
C MET A 200 9.92 9.40 -1.70
N GLY A 201 11.13 9.78 -1.30
CA GLY A 201 11.33 10.72 -0.20
C GLY A 201 10.91 12.15 -0.56
N SER A 202 10.99 12.55 -1.84
CA SER A 202 10.58 13.89 -2.28
C SER A 202 9.07 14.15 -2.13
N TYR A 203 8.27 13.09 -1.98
CA TYR A 203 6.83 13.22 -1.76
C TYR A 203 6.47 13.89 -0.43
N VAL A 204 7.38 14.00 0.51
CA VAL A 204 7.18 14.75 1.76
C VAL A 204 6.88 16.24 1.52
N PHE A 205 7.31 16.79 0.39
CA PHE A 205 7.02 18.19 0.04
C PHE A 205 5.57 18.43 -0.41
N PHE A 206 4.81 17.36 -0.68
CA PHE A 206 3.41 17.45 -1.03
C PHE A 206 2.54 17.20 0.21
N PRO A 207 1.41 17.91 0.37
CA PRO A 207 0.53 17.73 1.53
C PRO A 207 -0.01 16.31 1.64
N TYR A 208 -0.25 15.65 0.53
CA TYR A 208 -0.60 14.24 0.41
C TYR A 208 -0.38 13.75 -1.03
N ILE A 209 -0.18 12.46 -1.20
CA ILE A 209 -0.07 11.79 -2.50
C ILE A 209 -1.03 10.61 -2.56
N SER A 210 -1.62 10.35 -3.73
CA SER A 210 -2.47 9.18 -3.92
C SER A 210 -1.66 7.88 -3.77
N HIS A 211 -2.22 6.91 -3.08
CA HIS A 211 -1.65 5.56 -2.95
C HIS A 211 -1.34 4.94 -4.32
N THR A 212 -2.26 5.07 -5.28
CA THR A 212 -2.06 4.59 -6.66
C THR A 212 -0.87 5.27 -7.33
N THR A 213 -0.76 6.60 -7.19
CA THR A 213 0.37 7.35 -7.74
C THR A 213 1.68 6.94 -7.10
N TYR A 214 1.69 6.75 -5.77
CA TYR A 214 2.87 6.32 -5.02
C TYR A 214 3.40 4.97 -5.52
N LEU A 215 2.51 3.98 -5.73
CA LEU A 215 2.87 2.66 -6.24
C LEU A 215 3.34 2.70 -7.70
N ILE A 216 2.56 3.36 -8.58
CA ILE A 216 2.87 3.43 -10.02
C ILE A 216 4.16 4.20 -10.27
N ALA A 217 4.42 5.27 -9.54
CA ALA A 217 5.61 6.09 -9.71
C ALA A 217 6.92 5.30 -9.46
N ALA A 218 6.94 4.43 -8.45
CA ALA A 218 8.10 3.56 -8.18
C ALA A 218 8.38 2.60 -9.35
N VAL A 219 7.33 1.98 -9.90
CA VAL A 219 7.44 1.07 -11.04
C VAL A 219 7.87 1.80 -12.31
N LEU A 220 7.25 2.94 -12.62
CA LEU A 220 7.63 3.78 -13.76
C LEU A 220 9.08 4.26 -13.67
N GLN A 221 9.50 4.70 -12.49
CA GLN A 221 10.88 5.13 -12.24
C GLN A 221 11.86 3.99 -12.52
N MET A 222 11.56 2.77 -12.08
CA MET A 222 12.40 1.61 -12.34
C MET A 222 12.52 1.33 -13.84
N VAL A 223 11.40 1.29 -14.56
CA VAL A 223 11.36 1.00 -16.00
C VAL A 223 12.12 2.07 -16.80
N LEU A 224 11.82 3.35 -16.57
CA LEU A 224 12.48 4.45 -17.32
C LEU A 224 13.99 4.49 -17.05
N ASN A 225 14.41 4.34 -15.80
CA ASN A 225 15.84 4.33 -15.49
C ASN A 225 16.56 3.13 -16.11
N MET A 226 15.91 1.97 -16.18
CA MET A 226 16.46 0.79 -16.83
C MET A 226 16.68 1.04 -18.32
N ASP A 227 15.70 1.58 -19.03
CA ASP A 227 15.79 1.86 -20.46
C ASP A 227 16.91 2.86 -20.77
N TYR A 228 16.98 3.97 -20.02
CA TYR A 228 18.05 4.96 -20.19
C TYR A 228 19.43 4.38 -19.88
N SER A 229 19.55 3.54 -18.86
CA SER A 229 20.81 2.91 -18.50
C SER A 229 21.29 1.96 -19.59
N ILE A 230 20.39 1.15 -20.17
CA ILE A 230 20.73 0.25 -21.29
C ILE A 230 21.15 1.04 -22.54
N MET A 231 20.44 2.14 -22.87
CA MET A 231 20.80 2.99 -24.00
C MET A 231 22.19 3.63 -23.83
N LEU A 232 22.49 4.13 -22.62
CA LEU A 232 23.81 4.67 -22.31
C LEU A 232 24.90 3.62 -22.46
N LEU A 233 24.68 2.43 -21.91
CA LEU A 233 25.64 1.33 -21.98
C LEU A 233 25.95 0.93 -23.42
N ASN A 234 24.91 0.78 -24.26
CA ASN A 234 25.09 0.44 -25.68
C ASN A 234 25.82 1.52 -26.47
N ARG A 235 25.77 2.77 -26.03
CA ARG A 235 26.52 3.87 -26.69
C ARG A 235 27.99 3.93 -26.30
N TYR A 236 28.34 3.43 -25.13
CA TYR A 236 29.73 3.39 -24.65
C TYR A 236 30.49 2.12 -25.07
N ARG A 237 29.81 1.18 -25.69
CA ARG A 237 30.36 0.00 -26.36
C ARG A 237 30.70 0.31 -27.79
#